data_2f745572a4a658bc89830514546f245b
#
_entry.id   2f745572a4a658bc89830514546f245b
#
_cell.length_a   1.000
_cell.length_b   1.000
_cell.length_c   1.000
_cell.angle_alpha   90.00
_cell.angle_beta   90.00
_cell.angle_gamma   90.00
#
_symmetry.space_group_name_H-M   'P 1'
#
loop_
_entity.id
_entity.type
_entity.pdbx_description
1 polymer ?
#
loop_
_entity_poly.entity_id
_entity_poly.type
_entity_poly.pdbx_seq_one_letter_code
_entity_poly.pdbx_strand_id
1 'polypeptide(L)'
;TARRVRAGAQPATVTRPDVAMTSTLARSSGPGAPAELSTSRWALAATGAAVLTLALALALGGGAVGYVLPGLPDPGVATRWGLPMAKLVLDGAGAVTVGLLLLAVLLPARRHELHPDALRAMRLASVWAGVWALAALATHLLTLSDLVGLPLGQALAGNALVTFTLSVEQGQAYAIVVLLAAALVPAARLTLRPGGALALLILGISTLVPPALIGHSSSGDYHHSAAFSLIVHVVAISLWVGGLVALTWYAGGARRRTSQLPRAARAFSPLALGAVVAVGASGVMNAMVRMYGPSDLVTTAYGRLVLVKVALLGVLVWAGARHRRGTLAALEAGRPRAFTRLAVGEVVVMAATMALAVALSRTEPPYPEVIEDASRVREVLGFPPPDAPTLSAYFTEVYPDSLFALIALAMTLLYLGGVLRLRQRGDHWPVGRTIAWLLGTATMVLVTLSGVMTYGMLMLSVHMVQHMVLAMLVPLLLVLGAPITLALRAIAPARRGELGPRERILSVLHSRFVRVLTHPIVAFAIFVTAAPMVYFSGLFAYAMENHTGHMLMGLHFLLGGYLFYEVVIGTDPLPSRPAYPIRIVMVLAAAGFHAFFAVGLME
;
A
#
# COMPACT_ATOMS: atom_id res chain seq x y z
N THR A 1 -12.08 78.84 -13.09
CA THR A 1 -11.08 79.85 -12.68
C THR A 1 -9.74 79.16 -12.40
N ALA A 2 -8.90 79.22 -13.29
CA ALA A 2 -7.70 79.92 -13.60
C ALA A 2 -6.70 80.11 -12.44
N ARG A 3 -5.50 79.60 -12.51
CA ARG A 3 -4.31 80.26 -12.90
C ARG A 3 -3.05 79.41 -12.77
N ARG A 4 -2.25 79.49 -13.83
CA ARG A 4 -0.84 79.06 -13.97
C ARG A 4 0.08 79.84 -12.99
N VAL A 5 1.24 79.23 -12.62
CA VAL A 5 2.53 79.89 -12.67
C VAL A 5 3.65 78.90 -12.92
N ARG A 6 4.55 79.19 -13.89
CA ARG A 6 5.80 78.53 -14.24
C ARG A 6 6.97 79.10 -13.40
N ALA A 7 7.98 78.27 -13.18
CA ALA A 7 9.43 78.56 -13.20
C ALA A 7 10.16 77.32 -12.71
N GLY A 8 11.11 76.65 -13.34
CA GLY A 8 12.24 77.15 -14.04
C GLY A 8 13.50 77.07 -13.16
N ALA A 9 14.28 75.95 -13.24
CA ALA A 9 15.70 75.95 -12.87
C ALA A 9 16.42 74.74 -13.46
N GLN A 10 17.55 74.98 -14.03
CA GLN A 10 18.49 74.18 -14.80
C GLN A 10 19.33 73.19 -13.92
N PRO A 11 20.07 72.26 -14.52
CA PRO A 11 20.74 71.15 -13.83
C PRO A 11 22.16 71.56 -13.37
N ALA A 12 22.53 71.07 -12.19
CA ALA A 12 23.91 71.14 -11.68
C ALA A 12 24.67 69.85 -12.03
N THR A 13 25.69 70.00 -12.80
CA THR A 13 26.75 69.02 -13.05
C THR A 13 27.58 68.83 -11.78
N VAL A 14 27.66 67.57 -11.32
CA VAL A 14 28.64 67.18 -10.30
C VAL A 14 29.55 66.10 -10.87
N THR A 15 30.81 66.47 -10.94
CA THR A 15 31.99 65.69 -11.31
C THR A 15 32.20 64.46 -10.43
N ARG A 16 32.57 63.36 -11.06
CA ARG A 16 33.11 62.14 -10.41
C ARG A 16 34.54 62.42 -9.91
N PRO A 17 34.89 61.85 -8.73
CA PRO A 17 36.28 61.51 -8.47
C PRO A 17 36.49 60.00 -8.64
N ASP A 18 37.43 59.62 -9.50
CA ASP A 18 38.04 58.29 -9.59
C ASP A 18 38.79 58.00 -8.28
N VAL A 19 38.36 56.91 -7.59
CA VAL A 19 39.21 56.31 -6.55
C VAL A 19 39.33 54.85 -6.91
N ALA A 20 40.43 54.47 -7.50
CA ALA A 20 40.93 53.13 -7.59
C ALA A 20 41.22 52.62 -6.18
N MET A 21 40.44 51.67 -5.69
CA MET A 21 40.71 50.94 -4.46
C MET A 21 40.84 49.45 -4.76
N THR A 22 42.07 49.01 -5.00
CA THR A 22 42.51 47.63 -4.98
C THR A 22 42.29 47.07 -3.58
N SER A 23 41.15 46.38 -3.34
CA SER A 23 40.95 45.58 -2.13
C SER A 23 41.31 44.11 -2.42
N THR A 24 42.51 43.74 -2.04
CA THR A 24 42.92 42.36 -1.78
C THR A 24 42.04 41.77 -0.67
N LEU A 25 40.95 41.12 -1.04
CA LEU A 25 40.17 40.30 -0.10
C LEU A 25 40.97 39.03 0.20
N ALA A 26 41.67 39.04 1.33
CA ALA A 26 42.17 37.84 1.98
C ALA A 26 41.01 36.91 2.22
N ARG A 27 40.98 35.77 1.50
CA ARG A 27 40.11 34.65 1.84
C ARG A 27 40.51 34.09 3.21
N SER A 28 39.80 34.49 4.25
CA SER A 28 39.86 33.78 5.52
C SER A 28 39.32 32.35 5.31
N SER A 29 40.22 31.38 5.31
CA SER A 29 39.90 29.97 5.43
C SER A 29 39.34 29.72 6.84
N GLY A 30 38.02 29.92 6.99
CA GLY A 30 37.30 29.44 8.16
C GLY A 30 37.33 27.91 8.21
N PRO A 31 37.25 27.29 9.43
CA PRO A 31 37.33 25.84 9.58
C PRO A 31 36.29 25.16 8.69
N GLY A 32 36.76 24.17 7.90
CA GLY A 32 36.03 23.52 6.84
C GLY A 32 34.60 23.14 7.25
N ALA A 33 33.63 23.68 6.48
CA ALA A 33 32.25 23.23 6.58
C ALA A 33 32.24 21.71 6.39
N PRO A 34 31.67 20.95 7.33
CA PRO A 34 31.59 19.50 7.16
C PRO A 34 30.89 19.21 5.85
N ALA A 35 31.52 18.35 5.02
CA ALA A 35 31.08 18.00 3.68
C ALA A 35 29.58 17.68 3.67
N GLU A 36 28.78 18.46 2.97
CA GLU A 36 27.39 18.12 2.69
C GLU A 36 27.44 16.78 1.95
N LEU A 37 26.78 15.76 2.51
CA LEU A 37 26.65 14.46 1.84
C LEU A 37 25.95 14.73 0.50
N SER A 38 26.72 14.73 -0.58
CA SER A 38 26.15 14.92 -1.91
C SER A 38 25.14 13.80 -2.19
N THR A 39 24.08 14.10 -2.91
CA THR A 39 23.01 13.14 -3.25
C THR A 39 23.56 11.84 -3.88
N SER A 40 24.67 11.90 -4.57
CA SER A 40 25.37 10.76 -5.14
C SER A 40 26.01 9.83 -4.11
N ARG A 41 26.55 10.34 -3.01
CA ARG A 41 27.26 9.52 -2.02
C ARG A 41 26.32 8.62 -1.22
N TRP A 42 25.17 9.12 -0.76
CA TRP A 42 24.22 8.27 -0.03
C TRP A 42 23.51 7.28 -0.95
N ALA A 43 23.25 7.64 -2.21
CA ALA A 43 22.70 6.71 -3.20
C ALA A 43 23.67 5.56 -3.47
N LEU A 44 24.98 5.84 -3.64
CA LEU A 44 26.00 4.81 -3.76
C LEU A 44 26.09 3.93 -2.51
N ALA A 45 26.02 4.50 -1.31
CA ALA A 45 26.04 3.73 -0.06
C ALA A 45 24.83 2.81 0.04
N ALA A 46 23.63 3.29 -0.29
CA ALA A 46 22.41 2.48 -0.28
C ALA A 46 22.45 1.35 -1.31
N THR A 47 22.90 1.64 -2.54
CA THR A 47 23.06 0.63 -3.60
C THR A 47 24.12 -0.40 -3.21
N GLY A 48 25.28 0.03 -2.70
CA GLY A 48 26.35 -0.88 -2.24
C GLY A 48 25.88 -1.78 -1.10
N ALA A 49 25.18 -1.22 -0.11
CA ALA A 49 24.58 -1.99 0.98
C ALA A 49 23.58 -3.03 0.47
N ALA A 50 22.71 -2.66 -0.47
CA ALA A 50 21.74 -3.57 -1.05
C ALA A 50 22.40 -4.71 -1.82
N VAL A 51 23.36 -4.41 -2.71
CA VAL A 51 24.07 -5.43 -3.50
C VAL A 51 24.86 -6.39 -2.61
N LEU A 52 25.58 -5.85 -1.61
CA LEU A 52 26.32 -6.66 -0.66
C LEU A 52 25.39 -7.56 0.16
N THR A 53 24.29 -7.01 0.68
CA THR A 53 23.30 -7.79 1.45
C THR A 53 22.68 -8.89 0.59
N LEU A 54 22.32 -8.58 -0.67
CA LEU A 54 21.78 -9.57 -1.59
C LEU A 54 22.78 -10.70 -1.83
N ALA A 55 24.03 -10.37 -2.15
CA ALA A 55 25.06 -11.37 -2.40
C ALA A 55 25.31 -12.28 -1.19
N LEU A 56 25.46 -11.69 -0.01
CA LEU A 56 25.65 -12.44 1.24
C LEU A 56 24.43 -13.31 1.58
N ALA A 57 23.22 -12.77 1.47
CA ALA A 57 22.00 -13.51 1.80
C ALA A 57 21.73 -14.66 0.83
N LEU A 58 22.00 -14.50 -0.47
CA LEU A 58 21.90 -15.57 -1.46
C LEU A 58 22.95 -16.66 -1.23
N ALA A 59 24.17 -16.28 -0.85
CA ALA A 59 25.22 -17.24 -0.55
C ALA A 59 24.91 -18.05 0.72
N LEU A 60 24.40 -17.39 1.79
CA LEU A 60 24.08 -18.03 3.07
C LEU A 60 22.74 -18.78 3.05
N GLY A 61 21.78 -18.33 2.25
CA GLY A 61 20.45 -18.92 2.12
C GLY A 61 20.35 -20.03 1.08
N GLY A 62 21.42 -20.33 0.33
CA GLY A 62 21.43 -21.34 -0.73
C GLY A 62 20.74 -20.90 -2.04
N GLY A 63 20.16 -19.71 -2.10
CA GLY A 63 19.35 -19.26 -3.23
C GLY A 63 20.13 -18.97 -4.55
N ALA A 64 21.44 -18.87 -4.51
CA ALA A 64 22.31 -18.71 -5.69
C ALA A 64 23.09 -19.97 -6.05
N VAL A 65 23.25 -20.88 -5.10
CA VAL A 65 23.95 -22.15 -5.26
C VAL A 65 22.88 -23.23 -5.50
N GLY A 66 22.28 -23.22 -6.68
CA GLY A 66 21.44 -24.34 -7.10
C GLY A 66 22.29 -25.58 -7.23
N TYR A 67 21.88 -26.69 -6.61
CA TYR A 67 22.41 -28.00 -6.93
C TYR A 67 22.05 -28.29 -8.38
N VAL A 68 23.05 -28.18 -9.27
CA VAL A 68 22.88 -28.64 -10.65
C VAL A 68 22.90 -30.16 -10.59
N LEU A 69 21.74 -30.77 -10.60
CA LEU A 69 21.63 -32.21 -10.75
C LEU A 69 22.10 -32.60 -12.17
N PRO A 70 23.09 -33.47 -12.32
CA PRO A 70 23.52 -33.89 -13.63
C PRO A 70 22.37 -34.45 -14.46
N GLY A 71 22.18 -33.91 -15.68
CA GLY A 71 21.09 -34.30 -16.58
C GLY A 71 19.81 -33.46 -16.49
N LEU A 72 19.69 -32.53 -15.52
CA LEU A 72 18.60 -31.56 -15.50
C LEU A 72 19.00 -30.23 -16.17
N PRO A 73 18.05 -29.52 -16.77
CA PRO A 73 18.28 -28.21 -17.39
C PRO A 73 18.84 -27.20 -16.36
N ASP A 74 19.79 -26.36 -16.77
CA ASP A 74 20.37 -25.28 -15.95
C ASP A 74 20.24 -23.93 -16.66
N PRO A 75 19.61 -22.93 -16.06
CA PRO A 75 19.47 -21.60 -16.65
C PRO A 75 20.80 -20.84 -16.75
N GLY A 76 21.86 -21.35 -16.12
CA GLY A 76 23.20 -20.78 -16.12
C GLY A 76 23.41 -19.69 -15.07
N VAL A 77 24.71 -19.39 -14.83
CA VAL A 77 25.14 -18.42 -13.80
C VAL A 77 24.53 -17.03 -14.03
N ALA A 78 24.42 -16.62 -15.30
CA ALA A 78 23.86 -15.31 -15.66
C ALA A 78 22.41 -15.14 -15.19
N THR A 79 21.57 -16.16 -15.32
CA THR A 79 20.19 -16.13 -14.87
C THR A 79 20.09 -16.26 -13.34
N ARG A 80 20.87 -17.16 -12.74
CA ARG A 80 20.87 -17.36 -11.27
C ARG A 80 21.20 -16.10 -10.48
N TRP A 81 22.12 -15.27 -10.95
CA TRP A 81 22.49 -14.00 -10.33
C TRP A 81 21.73 -12.81 -10.91
N GLY A 82 21.47 -12.83 -12.20
CA GLY A 82 20.80 -11.74 -12.91
C GLY A 82 19.34 -11.54 -12.47
N LEU A 83 18.59 -12.62 -12.27
CA LEU A 83 17.19 -12.56 -11.87
C LEU A 83 17.00 -11.90 -10.50
N PRO A 84 17.71 -12.27 -9.42
CA PRO A 84 17.62 -11.56 -8.13
C PRO A 84 18.04 -10.08 -8.24
N MET A 85 19.07 -9.77 -9.03
CA MET A 85 19.48 -8.38 -9.26
C MET A 85 18.42 -7.59 -10.01
N ALA A 86 17.82 -8.15 -11.06
CA ALA A 86 16.72 -7.51 -11.79
C ALA A 86 15.51 -7.28 -10.89
N LYS A 87 15.14 -8.24 -10.02
CA LYS A 87 14.08 -8.09 -9.01
C LYS A 87 14.40 -6.98 -8.00
N LEU A 88 15.63 -6.88 -7.52
CA LEU A 88 16.04 -5.79 -6.62
C LEU A 88 15.88 -4.41 -7.28
N VAL A 89 16.27 -4.28 -8.55
CA VAL A 89 16.10 -3.03 -9.31
C VAL A 89 14.63 -2.77 -9.58
N LEU A 90 13.84 -3.80 -9.90
CA LEU A 90 12.39 -3.73 -10.11
C LEU A 90 11.68 -3.13 -8.88
N ASP A 91 11.92 -3.73 -7.71
CA ASP A 91 11.29 -3.33 -6.44
C ASP A 91 11.75 -1.93 -6.02
N GLY A 92 13.06 -1.65 -6.16
CA GLY A 92 13.63 -0.34 -5.84
C GLY A 92 13.10 0.76 -6.74
N ALA A 93 13.06 0.54 -8.05
CA ALA A 93 12.56 1.52 -9.02
C ALA A 93 11.05 1.76 -8.84
N GLY A 94 10.27 0.70 -8.59
CA GLY A 94 8.86 0.80 -8.26
C GLY A 94 8.63 1.64 -7.00
N ALA A 95 9.33 1.32 -5.91
CA ALA A 95 9.25 2.07 -4.66
C ALA A 95 9.61 3.55 -4.84
N VAL A 96 10.71 3.86 -5.54
CA VAL A 96 11.13 5.25 -5.80
C VAL A 96 10.10 5.98 -6.66
N THR A 97 9.54 5.35 -7.70
CA THR A 97 8.51 5.93 -8.56
C THR A 97 7.27 6.27 -7.72
N VAL A 98 6.74 5.31 -6.96
CA VAL A 98 5.58 5.52 -6.07
C VAL A 98 5.87 6.60 -5.03
N GLY A 99 7.05 6.62 -4.44
CA GLY A 99 7.46 7.64 -3.46
C GLY A 99 7.53 9.04 -4.03
N LEU A 100 8.01 9.22 -5.25
CA LEU A 100 8.06 10.52 -5.94
C LEU A 100 6.66 11.01 -6.32
N LEU A 101 5.78 10.10 -6.78
CA LEU A 101 4.37 10.41 -7.02
C LEU A 101 3.65 10.79 -5.71
N LEU A 102 3.93 10.06 -4.62
CA LEU A 102 3.43 10.39 -3.29
C LEU A 102 3.90 11.78 -2.84
N LEU A 103 5.18 12.10 -3.00
CA LEU A 103 5.72 13.42 -2.68
C LEU A 103 4.99 14.51 -3.46
N ALA A 104 4.74 14.31 -4.76
CA ALA A 104 3.99 15.27 -5.57
C ALA A 104 2.57 15.52 -5.05
N VAL A 105 1.91 14.47 -4.50
CA VAL A 105 0.58 14.58 -3.86
C VAL A 105 0.65 15.26 -2.49
N LEU A 106 1.72 15.06 -1.71
CA LEU A 106 1.88 15.64 -0.37
C LEU A 106 2.29 17.12 -0.40
N LEU A 107 2.93 17.57 -1.48
CA LEU A 107 3.29 18.97 -1.64
C LEU A 107 2.02 19.83 -1.83
N PRO A 108 2.04 21.11 -1.38
CA PRO A 108 0.89 22.00 -1.54
C PRO A 108 0.56 22.19 -3.02
N ALA A 109 -0.73 22.15 -3.33
CA ALA A 109 -1.23 22.42 -4.67
C ALA A 109 -2.21 23.61 -4.62
N ARG A 110 -2.23 24.43 -5.66
CA ARG A 110 -3.34 25.35 -5.94
C ARG A 110 -4.49 24.57 -6.56
N ARG A 111 -5.72 25.12 -6.55
CA ARG A 111 -6.94 24.38 -6.98
C ARG A 111 -6.79 23.61 -8.30
N HIS A 112 -5.97 24.07 -9.23
CA HIS A 112 -5.87 23.50 -10.59
C HIS A 112 -4.44 23.19 -11.05
N GLU A 113 -3.41 23.53 -10.27
CA GLU A 113 -2.01 23.40 -10.68
C GLU A 113 -1.15 22.80 -9.58
N LEU A 114 -0.22 21.94 -10.00
CA LEU A 114 0.82 21.39 -9.14
C LEU A 114 1.86 22.46 -8.79
N HIS A 115 2.41 22.38 -7.59
CA HIS A 115 3.57 23.19 -7.18
C HIS A 115 4.78 22.89 -8.08
N PRO A 116 5.66 23.85 -8.39
CA PRO A 116 6.86 23.61 -9.20
C PRO A 116 7.74 22.46 -8.69
N ASP A 117 7.80 22.25 -7.37
CA ASP A 117 8.53 21.13 -6.78
C ASP A 117 7.84 19.79 -7.02
N ALA A 118 6.51 19.76 -7.01
CA ALA A 118 5.74 18.58 -7.39
C ALA A 118 5.97 18.22 -8.86
N LEU A 119 6.03 19.20 -9.76
CA LEU A 119 6.36 18.96 -11.17
C LEU A 119 7.78 18.38 -11.35
N ARG A 120 8.74 18.79 -10.50
CA ARG A 120 10.09 18.19 -10.51
C ARG A 120 10.07 16.75 -10.02
N ALA A 121 9.32 16.46 -8.95
CA ALA A 121 9.12 15.09 -8.47
C ALA A 121 8.46 14.22 -9.54
N MET A 122 7.44 14.74 -10.26
CA MET A 122 6.79 14.05 -11.38
C MET A 122 7.74 13.75 -12.54
N ARG A 123 8.61 14.70 -12.92
CA ARG A 123 9.62 14.47 -13.96
C ARG A 123 10.63 13.40 -13.56
N LEU A 124 11.07 13.39 -12.30
CA LEU A 124 11.96 12.36 -11.78
C LEU A 124 11.23 11.00 -11.67
N ALA A 125 9.96 10.99 -11.28
CA ALA A 125 9.13 9.79 -11.29
C ALA A 125 9.01 9.18 -12.70
N SER A 126 8.91 10.03 -13.76
CA SER A 126 8.95 9.55 -15.15
C SER A 126 10.25 8.83 -15.49
N VAL A 127 11.41 9.32 -15.02
CA VAL A 127 12.71 8.65 -15.25
C VAL A 127 12.75 7.31 -14.53
N TRP A 128 12.35 7.26 -13.25
CA TRP A 128 12.34 6.03 -12.48
C TRP A 128 11.29 5.02 -12.95
N ALA A 129 10.17 5.48 -13.51
CA ALA A 129 9.20 4.63 -14.19
C ALA A 129 9.81 3.94 -15.44
N GLY A 130 10.69 4.64 -16.18
CA GLY A 130 11.46 4.05 -17.27
C GLY A 130 12.44 2.99 -16.78
N VAL A 131 13.16 3.24 -15.68
CA VAL A 131 14.02 2.23 -15.03
C VAL A 131 13.18 1.04 -14.56
N TRP A 132 12.01 1.30 -14.00
CA TRP A 132 11.07 0.26 -13.56
C TRP A 132 10.59 -0.62 -14.72
N ALA A 133 10.19 -0.03 -15.84
CA ALA A 133 9.78 -0.77 -17.04
C ALA A 133 10.92 -1.65 -17.60
N LEU A 134 12.15 -1.12 -17.66
CA LEU A 134 13.33 -1.89 -18.11
C LEU A 134 13.67 -3.02 -17.14
N ALA A 135 13.60 -2.78 -15.83
CA ALA A 135 13.83 -3.81 -14.83
C ALA A 135 12.73 -4.89 -14.87
N ALA A 136 11.46 -4.51 -15.12
CA ALA A 136 10.37 -5.45 -15.32
C ALA A 136 10.58 -6.32 -16.56
N LEU A 137 11.03 -5.72 -17.67
CA LEU A 137 11.37 -6.47 -18.88
C LEU A 137 12.55 -7.43 -18.64
N ALA A 138 13.60 -6.98 -17.98
CA ALA A 138 14.72 -7.85 -17.61
C ALA A 138 14.28 -9.02 -16.71
N THR A 139 13.43 -8.72 -15.72
CA THR A 139 12.86 -9.75 -14.83
C THR A 139 12.00 -10.73 -15.61
N HIS A 140 11.16 -10.25 -16.54
CA HIS A 140 10.32 -11.08 -17.41
C HIS A 140 11.15 -12.08 -18.22
N LEU A 141 12.20 -11.60 -18.90
CA LEU A 141 13.07 -12.43 -19.74
C LEU A 141 13.88 -13.44 -18.92
N LEU A 142 14.43 -13.00 -17.77
CA LEU A 142 15.20 -13.88 -16.89
C LEU A 142 14.31 -14.90 -16.17
N THR A 143 13.05 -14.57 -15.88
CA THR A 143 12.08 -15.53 -15.33
C THR A 143 11.74 -16.62 -16.34
N LEU A 144 11.61 -16.29 -17.62
CA LEU A 144 11.45 -17.30 -18.67
C LEU A 144 12.65 -18.26 -18.69
N SER A 145 13.89 -17.75 -18.67
CA SER A 145 15.12 -18.55 -18.63
C SER A 145 15.17 -19.45 -17.38
N ASP A 146 14.79 -18.92 -16.22
CA ASP A 146 14.76 -19.65 -14.93
C ASP A 146 13.71 -20.78 -14.96
N LEU A 147 12.51 -20.50 -15.50
CA LEU A 147 11.39 -21.45 -15.57
C LEU A 147 11.65 -22.61 -16.54
N VAL A 148 12.23 -22.30 -17.71
CA VAL A 148 12.55 -23.32 -18.73
C VAL A 148 13.83 -24.08 -18.39
N GLY A 149 14.66 -23.53 -17.49
CA GLY A 149 15.95 -24.11 -17.11
C GLY A 149 17.01 -24.02 -18.21
N LEU A 150 16.90 -23.07 -19.14
CA LEU A 150 17.83 -22.89 -20.25
C LEU A 150 18.49 -21.50 -20.18
N PRO A 151 19.76 -21.38 -20.62
CA PRO A 151 20.42 -20.08 -20.79
C PRO A 151 19.57 -19.13 -21.64
N LEU A 152 19.53 -17.83 -21.27
CA LEU A 152 18.63 -16.83 -21.83
C LEU A 152 18.56 -16.85 -23.36
N GLY A 153 19.72 -16.96 -24.05
CA GLY A 153 19.75 -17.01 -25.52
C GLY A 153 19.03 -18.22 -26.13
N GLN A 154 19.03 -19.35 -25.43
CA GLN A 154 18.30 -20.56 -25.84
C GLN A 154 16.84 -20.48 -25.44
N ALA A 155 16.52 -19.92 -24.28
CA ALA A 155 15.15 -19.72 -23.80
C ALA A 155 14.35 -18.76 -24.69
N LEU A 156 15.00 -17.83 -25.37
CA LEU A 156 14.38 -16.90 -26.33
C LEU A 156 14.17 -17.51 -27.73
N ALA A 157 14.68 -18.72 -28.00
CA ALA A 157 14.50 -19.36 -29.28
C ALA A 157 13.07 -19.90 -29.46
N GLY A 158 12.55 -19.85 -30.68
CA GLY A 158 11.19 -20.34 -31.00
C GLY A 158 10.07 -19.50 -30.39
N ASN A 159 8.98 -20.17 -30.00
CA ASN A 159 7.76 -19.52 -29.49
C ASN A 159 7.70 -19.39 -27.95
N ALA A 160 8.77 -19.78 -27.22
CA ALA A 160 8.75 -19.84 -25.76
C ALA A 160 8.41 -18.49 -25.12
N LEU A 161 8.97 -17.39 -25.63
CA LEU A 161 8.66 -16.03 -25.14
C LEU A 161 7.18 -15.66 -25.34
N VAL A 162 6.62 -15.97 -26.49
CA VAL A 162 5.20 -15.67 -26.80
C VAL A 162 4.28 -16.50 -25.89
N THR A 163 4.55 -17.80 -25.77
CA THR A 163 3.78 -18.70 -24.90
C THR A 163 3.89 -18.27 -23.43
N PHE A 164 5.09 -17.95 -22.95
CA PHE A 164 5.29 -17.43 -21.59
C PHE A 164 4.50 -16.16 -21.35
N THR A 165 4.55 -15.20 -22.28
CA THR A 165 3.88 -13.90 -22.14
C THR A 165 2.36 -14.00 -22.20
N LEU A 166 1.80 -14.89 -23.02
CA LEU A 166 0.35 -14.96 -23.26
C LEU A 166 -0.37 -16.05 -22.47
N SER A 167 0.33 -17.14 -22.11
CA SER A 167 -0.30 -18.33 -21.51
C SER A 167 0.18 -18.67 -20.10
N VAL A 168 1.32 -18.10 -19.65
CA VAL A 168 1.84 -18.35 -18.31
C VAL A 168 1.56 -17.14 -17.43
N GLU A 169 0.90 -17.34 -16.31
CA GLU A 169 0.48 -16.26 -15.39
C GLU A 169 1.63 -15.35 -14.96
N GLN A 170 2.82 -15.91 -14.65
CA GLN A 170 4.00 -15.11 -14.30
C GLN A 170 4.45 -14.21 -15.47
N GLY A 171 4.40 -14.72 -16.70
CA GLY A 171 4.69 -13.96 -17.89
C GLY A 171 3.71 -12.81 -18.10
N GLN A 172 2.42 -13.09 -17.98
CA GLN A 172 1.34 -12.09 -18.07
C GLN A 172 1.53 -10.99 -17.02
N ALA A 173 1.82 -11.35 -15.76
CA ALA A 173 2.01 -10.38 -14.68
C ALA A 173 3.16 -9.41 -14.96
N TYR A 174 4.34 -9.91 -15.32
CA TYR A 174 5.47 -9.03 -15.64
C TYR A 174 5.24 -8.22 -16.91
N ALA A 175 4.56 -8.76 -17.93
CA ALA A 175 4.19 -8.01 -19.12
C ALA A 175 3.25 -6.83 -18.77
N ILE A 176 2.27 -7.04 -17.89
CA ILE A 176 1.39 -5.97 -17.38
C ILE A 176 2.23 -4.90 -16.66
N VAL A 177 3.20 -5.28 -15.81
CA VAL A 177 4.07 -4.31 -15.14
C VAL A 177 4.88 -3.51 -16.15
N VAL A 178 5.45 -4.15 -17.18
CA VAL A 178 6.17 -3.45 -18.26
C VAL A 178 5.28 -2.39 -18.91
N LEU A 179 4.06 -2.75 -19.31
CA LEU A 179 3.13 -1.86 -19.98
C LEU A 179 2.71 -0.69 -19.09
N LEU A 180 2.32 -0.97 -17.84
CA LEU A 180 1.86 0.06 -16.91
C LEU A 180 3.00 1.00 -16.49
N ALA A 181 4.19 0.48 -16.21
CA ALA A 181 5.36 1.29 -15.89
C ALA A 181 5.81 2.13 -17.09
N ALA A 182 5.76 1.59 -18.32
CA ALA A 182 6.05 2.33 -19.54
C ALA A 182 5.01 3.47 -19.76
N ALA A 183 3.73 3.21 -19.50
CA ALA A 183 2.67 4.22 -19.60
C ALA A 183 2.84 5.36 -18.57
N LEU A 184 3.37 5.07 -17.38
CA LEU A 184 3.70 6.10 -16.38
C LEU A 184 4.75 7.10 -16.88
N VAL A 185 5.65 6.72 -17.80
CA VAL A 185 6.73 7.59 -18.30
C VAL A 185 6.19 8.89 -18.95
N PRO A 186 5.37 8.83 -20.02
CA PRO A 186 4.78 10.04 -20.61
C PRO A 186 3.72 10.65 -19.70
N ALA A 187 2.91 9.84 -19.01
CA ALA A 187 1.82 10.32 -18.19
C ALA A 187 2.32 11.24 -17.05
N ALA A 188 3.45 10.90 -16.40
CA ALA A 188 4.02 11.72 -15.35
C ALA A 188 4.59 13.06 -15.88
N ARG A 189 5.03 13.13 -17.14
CA ARG A 189 5.50 14.38 -17.76
C ARG A 189 4.37 15.30 -18.20
N LEU A 190 3.26 14.72 -18.65
CA LEU A 190 2.11 15.46 -19.19
C LEU A 190 1.14 15.92 -18.09
N THR A 191 1.25 15.39 -16.88
CA THR A 191 0.34 15.70 -15.78
C THR A 191 0.73 17.00 -15.07
N LEU A 192 -0.17 18.00 -15.13
CA LEU A 192 0.00 19.32 -14.50
C LEU A 192 -1.00 19.54 -13.34
N ARG A 193 -2.02 18.70 -13.21
CA ARG A 193 -3.12 18.85 -12.25
C ARG A 193 -2.95 17.95 -11.03
N PRO A 194 -3.36 18.41 -9.83
CA PRO A 194 -3.27 17.61 -8.60
C PRO A 194 -4.05 16.30 -8.66
N GLY A 195 -5.23 16.30 -9.30
CA GLY A 195 -6.03 15.09 -9.50
C GLY A 195 -5.33 14.05 -10.39
N GLY A 196 -4.60 14.52 -11.42
CA GLY A 196 -3.79 13.65 -12.25
C GLY A 196 -2.61 13.02 -11.49
N ALA A 197 -1.93 13.79 -10.62
CA ALA A 197 -0.87 13.24 -9.77
C ALA A 197 -1.39 12.15 -8.82
N LEU A 198 -2.59 12.33 -8.25
CA LEU A 198 -3.24 11.30 -7.43
C LEU A 198 -3.60 10.06 -8.27
N ALA A 199 -4.15 10.25 -9.47
CA ALA A 199 -4.47 9.14 -10.38
C ALA A 199 -3.21 8.34 -10.77
N LEU A 200 -2.10 9.02 -11.03
CA LEU A 200 -0.82 8.36 -11.33
C LEU A 200 -0.21 7.66 -10.10
N LEU A 201 -0.40 8.19 -8.88
CA LEU A 201 -0.03 7.49 -7.66
C LEU A 201 -0.83 6.19 -7.52
N ILE A 202 -2.14 6.23 -7.75
CA ILE A 202 -3.00 5.03 -7.72
C ILE A 202 -2.53 4.04 -8.79
N LEU A 203 -2.29 4.48 -10.02
CA LEU A 203 -1.77 3.63 -11.09
C LEU A 203 -0.41 3.00 -10.74
N GLY A 204 0.51 3.78 -10.15
CA GLY A 204 1.80 3.28 -9.68
C GLY A 204 1.65 2.22 -8.58
N ILE A 205 0.73 2.41 -7.64
CA ILE A 205 0.39 1.40 -6.62
C ILE A 205 -0.20 0.14 -7.28
N SER A 206 -1.14 0.30 -8.22
CA SER A 206 -1.76 -0.83 -8.93
C SER A 206 -0.73 -1.62 -9.76
N THR A 207 0.32 -0.97 -10.26
CA THR A 207 1.41 -1.63 -11.01
C THR A 207 2.24 -2.59 -10.13
N LEU A 208 2.24 -2.42 -8.80
CA LEU A 208 2.92 -3.32 -7.86
C LEU A 208 2.17 -4.64 -7.63
N VAL A 209 0.87 -4.69 -7.96
CA VAL A 209 -0.03 -5.79 -7.58
C VAL A 209 0.19 -7.08 -8.40
N PRO A 210 0.31 -7.06 -9.75
CA PRO A 210 0.31 -8.27 -10.55
C PRO A 210 1.36 -9.32 -10.13
N PRO A 211 2.64 -8.99 -9.88
CA PRO A 211 3.62 -10.00 -9.47
C PRO A 211 3.36 -10.61 -8.09
N ALA A 212 2.66 -9.87 -7.22
CA ALA A 212 2.33 -10.34 -5.87
C ALA A 212 1.17 -11.33 -5.86
N LEU A 213 0.28 -11.29 -6.88
CA LEU A 213 -0.83 -12.24 -7.04
C LEU A 213 -0.37 -13.62 -7.53
N ILE A 214 0.75 -13.68 -8.26
CA ILE A 214 1.13 -14.86 -9.08
C ILE A 214 2.50 -15.44 -8.65
N GLY A 215 3.09 -14.98 -7.55
CA GLY A 215 4.39 -15.50 -7.06
C GLY A 215 4.28 -16.92 -6.47
N HIS A 216 5.42 -17.51 -6.04
CA HIS A 216 5.48 -18.78 -5.27
C HIS A 216 4.61 -18.77 -4.00
N SER A 217 4.00 -17.65 -3.67
CA SER A 217 2.95 -17.55 -2.64
C SER A 217 1.63 -18.15 -3.10
N SER A 218 1.47 -18.50 -4.37
CA SER A 218 0.25 -19.07 -4.96
C SER A 218 0.25 -20.60 -5.02
N SER A 219 1.32 -21.25 -4.57
CA SER A 219 1.41 -22.71 -4.42
C SER A 219 1.44 -23.07 -2.94
N GLY A 220 0.69 -24.10 -2.53
CA GLY A 220 0.57 -24.59 -1.15
C GLY A 220 -0.69 -24.11 -0.43
N ASP A 221 -0.87 -24.60 0.81
CA ASP A 221 -2.01 -24.26 1.64
C ASP A 221 -2.05 -22.76 1.96
N TYR A 222 -3.25 -22.19 2.01
CA TYR A 222 -3.48 -20.77 2.31
C TYR A 222 -2.78 -19.78 1.36
N HIS A 223 -2.45 -20.22 0.13
CA HIS A 223 -1.71 -19.41 -0.86
C HIS A 223 -2.36 -18.05 -1.14
N HIS A 224 -3.68 -17.96 -1.12
CA HIS A 224 -4.40 -16.70 -1.31
C HIS A 224 -4.13 -15.69 -0.19
N SER A 225 -4.10 -16.18 1.05
CA SER A 225 -3.76 -15.34 2.22
C SER A 225 -2.33 -14.83 2.15
N ALA A 226 -1.41 -15.66 1.67
CA ALA A 226 -0.03 -15.25 1.40
C ALA A 226 0.04 -14.15 0.34
N ALA A 227 -0.70 -14.29 -0.78
CA ALA A 227 -0.71 -13.32 -1.87
C ALA A 227 -1.26 -11.95 -1.41
N PHE A 228 -2.41 -11.91 -0.71
CA PHE A 228 -2.96 -10.65 -0.20
C PHE A 228 -2.07 -9.97 0.84
N SER A 229 -1.48 -10.75 1.76
CA SER A 229 -0.53 -10.18 2.72
C SER A 229 0.69 -9.61 2.01
N LEU A 230 1.15 -10.25 0.92
CA LEU A 230 2.26 -9.77 0.10
C LEU A 230 1.91 -8.47 -0.64
N ILE A 231 0.70 -8.33 -1.20
CA ILE A 231 0.23 -7.08 -1.81
C ILE A 231 0.30 -5.93 -0.81
N VAL A 232 -0.29 -6.10 0.37
CA VAL A 232 -0.26 -5.07 1.43
C VAL A 232 1.18 -4.75 1.83
N HIS A 233 2.03 -5.77 1.95
CA HIS A 233 3.45 -5.64 2.28
C HIS A 233 4.20 -4.79 1.25
N VAL A 234 4.10 -5.12 -0.03
CA VAL A 234 4.80 -4.44 -1.12
C VAL A 234 4.30 -3.00 -1.29
N VAL A 235 3.00 -2.77 -1.21
CA VAL A 235 2.42 -1.42 -1.27
C VAL A 235 2.87 -0.57 -0.07
N ALA A 236 2.81 -1.12 1.14
CA ALA A 236 3.21 -0.41 2.35
C ALA A 236 4.71 -0.08 2.34
N ILE A 237 5.58 -1.02 1.93
CA ILE A 237 7.02 -0.77 1.76
C ILE A 237 7.25 0.31 0.70
N SER A 238 6.60 0.25 -0.44
CA SER A 238 6.80 1.21 -1.53
C SER A 238 6.41 2.62 -1.11
N LEU A 239 5.31 2.78 -0.38
CA LEU A 239 4.91 4.07 0.18
C LEU A 239 5.89 4.56 1.25
N TRP A 240 6.39 3.69 2.12
CA TRP A 240 7.28 4.05 3.21
C TRP A 240 8.70 4.32 2.73
N VAL A 241 9.35 3.34 2.10
CA VAL A 241 10.72 3.46 1.58
C VAL A 241 10.78 4.51 0.49
N GLY A 242 9.91 4.42 -0.51
CA GLY A 242 9.86 5.37 -1.61
C GLY A 242 9.56 6.79 -1.14
N GLY A 243 8.62 6.97 -0.20
CA GLY A 243 8.31 8.26 0.39
C GLY A 243 9.50 8.87 1.15
N LEU A 244 10.25 8.07 1.91
CA LEU A 244 11.45 8.53 2.62
C LEU A 244 12.58 8.87 1.64
N VAL A 245 12.80 8.05 0.60
CA VAL A 245 13.76 8.33 -0.48
C VAL A 245 13.41 9.65 -1.19
N ALA A 246 12.15 9.85 -1.54
CA ALA A 246 11.68 11.08 -2.19
C ALA A 246 11.86 12.31 -1.29
N LEU A 247 11.56 12.21 0.01
CA LEU A 247 11.80 13.28 0.98
C LEU A 247 13.28 13.57 1.18
N THR A 248 14.12 12.53 1.21
CA THR A 248 15.59 12.67 1.32
C THR A 248 16.18 13.35 0.08
N TRP A 249 15.72 12.95 -1.11
CA TRP A 249 16.06 13.64 -2.36
C TRP A 249 15.62 15.11 -2.33
N TYR A 250 14.39 15.38 -1.89
CA TYR A 250 13.86 16.74 -1.80
C TYR A 250 14.65 17.60 -0.80
N ALA A 251 15.07 17.02 0.34
CA ALA A 251 15.87 17.68 1.36
C ALA A 251 17.28 18.06 0.87
N GLY A 252 17.86 17.32 -0.09
CA GLY A 252 19.15 17.61 -0.72
C GLY A 252 19.13 18.79 -1.71
N GLY A 253 17.95 19.36 -2.03
CA GLY A 253 17.81 20.50 -2.91
C GLY A 253 18.23 21.83 -2.27
N ALA A 254 18.44 22.89 -3.11
CA ALA A 254 18.80 24.22 -2.64
C ALA A 254 17.76 24.77 -1.64
N ARG A 255 18.20 25.52 -0.60
CA ARG A 255 17.36 26.03 0.51
C ARG A 255 16.04 26.69 0.08
N ARG A 256 16.04 27.50 -1.00
CA ARG A 256 14.82 28.11 -1.55
C ARG A 256 13.83 27.10 -2.12
N ARG A 257 14.31 25.92 -2.54
CA ARG A 257 13.52 24.83 -3.15
C ARG A 257 12.96 23.86 -2.11
N THR A 258 13.46 23.89 -0.86
CA THR A 258 13.07 22.98 0.21
C THR A 258 12.13 23.60 1.25
N SER A 259 11.56 24.78 0.95
CA SER A 259 10.69 25.53 1.87
C SER A 259 9.46 24.73 2.35
N GLN A 260 9.00 23.77 1.55
CA GLN A 260 7.84 22.92 1.86
C GLN A 260 8.22 21.59 2.53
N LEU A 261 9.51 21.32 2.77
CA LEU A 261 9.99 20.08 3.36
C LEU A 261 9.37 19.78 4.75
N PRO A 262 9.29 20.77 5.70
CA PRO A 262 8.69 20.51 7.00
C PRO A 262 7.22 20.07 6.90
N ARG A 263 6.49 20.65 5.96
CA ARG A 263 5.08 20.32 5.70
C ARG A 263 4.93 18.92 5.09
N ALA A 264 5.72 18.63 4.05
CA ALA A 264 5.71 17.31 3.42
C ALA A 264 6.11 16.20 4.40
N ALA A 265 7.15 16.41 5.21
CA ALA A 265 7.60 15.46 6.23
C ALA A 265 6.53 15.23 7.32
N ARG A 266 5.82 16.28 7.76
CA ARG A 266 4.69 16.14 8.69
C ARG A 266 3.52 15.36 8.10
N ALA A 267 3.20 15.60 6.83
CA ALA A 267 2.12 14.88 6.15
C ALA A 267 2.49 13.40 5.91
N PHE A 268 3.76 13.12 5.66
CA PHE A 268 4.28 11.77 5.46
C PHE A 268 4.35 10.96 6.77
N SER A 269 4.63 11.58 7.92
CA SER A 269 4.87 10.89 9.20
C SER A 269 3.74 9.93 9.63
N PRO A 270 2.44 10.27 9.57
CA PRO A 270 1.37 9.32 9.88
C PRO A 270 1.24 8.20 8.84
N LEU A 271 1.51 8.49 7.56
CA LEU A 271 1.53 7.47 6.49
C LEU A 271 2.65 6.46 6.73
N ALA A 272 3.85 6.94 7.08
CA ALA A 272 4.98 6.07 7.43
C ALA A 272 4.66 5.18 8.63
N LEU A 273 3.96 5.69 9.67
CA LEU A 273 3.54 4.87 10.80
C LEU A 273 2.56 3.77 10.38
N GLY A 274 1.53 4.14 9.60
CA GLY A 274 0.57 3.16 9.07
C GLY A 274 1.27 2.10 8.21
N ALA A 275 2.21 2.51 7.37
CA ALA A 275 2.98 1.61 6.53
C ALA A 275 3.86 0.64 7.36
N VAL A 276 4.52 1.13 8.42
CA VAL A 276 5.29 0.27 9.35
C VAL A 276 4.40 -0.79 10.00
N VAL A 277 3.22 -0.40 10.47
CA VAL A 277 2.25 -1.35 11.06
C VAL A 277 1.79 -2.36 10.02
N ALA A 278 1.47 -1.91 8.80
CA ALA A 278 1.05 -2.78 7.71
C ALA A 278 2.16 -3.77 7.30
N VAL A 279 3.43 -3.31 7.22
CA VAL A 279 4.59 -4.17 6.94
C VAL A 279 4.79 -5.21 8.04
N GLY A 280 4.69 -4.81 9.31
CA GLY A 280 4.81 -5.74 10.44
C GLY A 280 3.69 -6.79 10.44
N ALA A 281 2.44 -6.36 10.34
CA ALA A 281 1.28 -7.26 10.34
C ALA A 281 1.30 -8.22 9.15
N SER A 282 1.52 -7.72 7.93
CA SER A 282 1.62 -8.55 6.73
C SER A 282 2.84 -9.48 6.76
N GLY A 283 3.95 -9.05 7.37
CA GLY A 283 5.13 -9.89 7.59
C GLY A 283 4.85 -11.07 8.52
N VAL A 284 4.11 -10.85 9.61
CA VAL A 284 3.65 -11.92 10.52
C VAL A 284 2.74 -12.90 9.79
N MET A 285 1.75 -12.41 9.03
CA MET A 285 0.85 -13.26 8.25
C MET A 285 1.60 -14.13 7.24
N ASN A 286 2.57 -13.54 6.51
CA ASN A 286 3.42 -14.29 5.58
C ASN A 286 4.29 -15.36 6.29
N ALA A 287 4.78 -15.07 7.48
CA ALA A 287 5.55 -16.02 8.27
C ALA A 287 4.67 -17.19 8.75
N MET A 288 3.46 -16.91 9.24
CA MET A 288 2.51 -17.92 9.72
C MET A 288 2.11 -18.92 8.63
N VAL A 289 1.98 -18.47 7.37
CA VAL A 289 1.60 -19.33 6.24
C VAL A 289 2.78 -20.20 5.74
N ARG A 290 4.03 -19.82 6.04
CA ARG A 290 5.24 -20.47 5.48
C ARG A 290 6.06 -21.28 6.47
N MET A 291 5.68 -21.29 7.74
CA MET A 291 6.37 -22.01 8.80
C MET A 291 5.42 -22.88 9.58
N TYR A 292 5.89 -24.09 9.97
CA TYR A 292 5.10 -25.01 10.82
C TYR A 292 4.97 -24.48 12.26
N GLY A 293 5.99 -23.79 12.75
CA GLY A 293 5.97 -23.30 14.11
C GLY A 293 7.11 -22.33 14.44
N PRO A 294 7.11 -21.79 15.66
CA PRO A 294 8.13 -20.83 16.10
C PRO A 294 9.56 -21.39 16.10
N SER A 295 9.73 -22.71 16.22
CA SER A 295 11.04 -23.38 16.15
C SER A 295 11.76 -23.13 14.83
N ASP A 296 11.00 -23.06 13.71
CA ASP A 296 11.53 -22.86 12.37
C ASP A 296 12.30 -21.55 12.22
N LEU A 297 11.98 -20.56 13.06
CA LEU A 297 12.69 -19.27 13.10
C LEU A 297 14.19 -19.43 13.37
N VAL A 298 14.60 -20.45 14.14
CA VAL A 298 16.00 -20.66 14.51
C VAL A 298 16.62 -21.86 13.82
N THR A 299 15.85 -22.89 13.49
CA THR A 299 16.34 -24.16 12.94
C THR A 299 16.58 -24.07 11.43
N THR A 300 15.81 -23.25 10.70
CA THR A 300 15.89 -23.18 9.24
C THR A 300 16.68 -21.97 8.73
N ALA A 301 17.22 -22.06 7.51
CA ALA A 301 17.87 -20.92 6.85
C ALA A 301 16.86 -19.79 6.59
N TYR A 302 15.65 -20.14 6.13
CA TYR A 302 14.53 -19.21 5.92
C TYR A 302 14.19 -18.44 7.19
N GLY A 303 13.97 -19.14 8.32
CA GLY A 303 13.63 -18.54 9.61
C GLY A 303 14.71 -17.58 10.11
N ARG A 304 15.98 -17.94 10.00
CA ARG A 304 17.11 -17.04 10.38
C ARG A 304 17.12 -15.76 9.56
N LEU A 305 16.84 -15.81 8.25
CA LEU A 305 16.72 -14.62 7.41
C LEU A 305 15.49 -13.76 7.83
N VAL A 306 14.37 -14.39 8.21
CA VAL A 306 13.21 -13.69 8.78
C VAL A 306 13.56 -12.97 10.08
N LEU A 307 14.34 -13.61 11.00
CA LEU A 307 14.80 -12.96 12.24
C LEU A 307 15.69 -11.75 11.96
N VAL A 308 16.61 -11.83 11.00
CA VAL A 308 17.42 -10.67 10.58
C VAL A 308 16.52 -9.54 10.06
N LYS A 309 15.51 -9.87 9.24
CA LYS A 309 14.55 -8.90 8.73
C LYS A 309 13.75 -8.22 9.85
N VAL A 310 13.31 -8.96 10.86
CA VAL A 310 12.63 -8.43 12.05
C VAL A 310 13.54 -7.50 12.83
N ALA A 311 14.81 -7.85 13.04
CA ALA A 311 15.78 -7.01 13.71
C ALA A 311 16.01 -5.69 12.96
N LEU A 312 16.17 -5.74 11.63
CA LEU A 312 16.29 -4.54 10.79
C LEU A 312 15.03 -3.67 10.86
N LEU A 313 13.83 -4.28 10.85
CA LEU A 313 12.57 -3.56 11.07
C LEU A 313 12.55 -2.86 12.42
N GLY A 314 13.03 -3.51 13.50
CA GLY A 314 13.17 -2.91 14.82
C GLY A 314 14.06 -1.66 14.82
N VAL A 315 15.20 -1.70 14.12
CA VAL A 315 16.08 -0.53 13.92
C VAL A 315 15.34 0.60 13.19
N LEU A 316 14.60 0.29 12.14
CA LEU A 316 13.82 1.27 11.37
C LEU A 316 12.68 1.87 12.18
N VAL A 317 11.98 1.08 13.02
CA VAL A 317 10.95 1.57 13.96
C VAL A 317 11.55 2.53 14.98
N TRP A 318 12.71 2.19 15.54
CA TRP A 318 13.44 3.06 16.46
C TRP A 318 13.83 4.39 15.78
N ALA A 319 14.38 4.35 14.57
CA ALA A 319 14.75 5.54 13.81
C ALA A 319 13.53 6.41 13.48
N GLY A 320 12.41 5.82 13.06
CA GLY A 320 11.15 6.51 12.85
C GLY A 320 10.60 7.18 14.12
N ALA A 321 10.72 6.52 15.28
CA ALA A 321 10.36 7.12 16.56
C ALA A 321 11.26 8.32 16.90
N ARG A 322 12.56 8.24 16.59
CA ARG A 322 13.51 9.34 16.77
C ARG A 322 13.20 10.53 15.86
N HIS A 323 12.78 10.27 14.60
CA HIS A 323 12.30 11.33 13.72
C HIS A 323 11.14 12.11 14.34
N ARG A 324 10.14 11.42 14.88
CA ARG A 324 8.97 12.05 15.49
C ARG A 324 9.29 12.85 16.73
N ARG A 325 10.20 12.34 17.60
CA ARG A 325 10.53 12.97 18.88
C ARG A 325 11.45 14.18 18.75
N GLY A 326 12.28 14.24 17.73
CA GLY A 326 13.33 15.27 17.67
C GLY A 326 13.57 15.90 16.31
N THR A 327 13.76 15.11 15.25
CA THR A 327 14.26 15.67 13.98
C THR A 327 13.20 16.46 13.20
N LEU A 328 11.90 16.12 13.37
CA LEU A 328 10.81 16.90 12.76
C LEU A 328 10.72 18.30 13.38
N ALA A 329 10.81 18.42 14.70
CA ALA A 329 10.85 19.71 15.40
C ALA A 329 12.09 20.52 14.99
N ALA A 330 13.26 19.87 14.88
CA ALA A 330 14.48 20.53 14.41
C ALA A 330 14.37 21.02 12.95
N LEU A 331 13.67 20.26 12.10
CA LEU A 331 13.39 20.62 10.72
C LEU A 331 12.50 21.86 10.65
N GLU A 332 11.47 21.95 11.48
CA GLU A 332 10.59 23.11 11.62
C GLU A 332 11.33 24.36 12.12
N ALA A 333 12.33 24.17 12.99
CA ALA A 333 13.22 25.22 13.46
C ALA A 333 14.32 25.61 12.43
N GLY A 334 14.22 25.16 11.17
CA GLY A 334 15.16 25.49 10.10
C GLY A 334 16.50 24.75 10.18
N ARG A 335 16.59 23.64 10.93
CA ARG A 335 17.79 22.81 11.09
C ARG A 335 17.64 21.44 10.40
N PRO A 336 17.71 21.35 9.05
CA PRO A 336 17.41 20.12 8.30
C PRO A 336 18.48 19.01 8.45
N ARG A 337 19.72 19.35 8.87
CA ARG A 337 20.84 18.39 8.87
C ARG A 337 20.58 17.14 9.72
N ALA A 338 19.95 17.29 10.89
CA ALA A 338 19.64 16.14 11.78
C ALA A 338 18.62 15.20 11.11
N PHE A 339 17.59 15.76 10.47
CA PHE A 339 16.61 15.00 9.70
C PHE A 339 17.28 14.26 8.53
N THR A 340 18.05 14.96 7.71
CA THR A 340 18.68 14.39 6.50
C THR A 340 19.66 13.27 6.84
N ARG A 341 20.48 13.42 7.90
CA ARG A 341 21.44 12.39 8.32
C ARG A 341 20.75 11.09 8.75
N LEU A 342 19.71 11.20 9.56
CA LEU A 342 18.95 10.04 10.03
C LEU A 342 18.19 9.38 8.87
N ALA A 343 17.54 10.18 8.00
CA ALA A 343 16.83 9.68 6.83
C ALA A 343 17.75 8.94 5.84
N VAL A 344 18.97 9.43 5.63
CA VAL A 344 19.98 8.73 4.82
C VAL A 344 20.34 7.37 5.45
N GLY A 345 20.58 7.33 6.76
CA GLY A 345 20.85 6.07 7.46
C GLY A 345 19.70 5.08 7.34
N GLU A 346 18.45 5.55 7.48
CA GLU A 346 17.26 4.72 7.28
C GLU A 346 17.17 4.18 5.85
N VAL A 347 17.42 5.00 4.82
CA VAL A 347 17.39 4.57 3.42
C VAL A 347 18.41 3.47 3.15
N VAL A 348 19.61 3.54 3.74
CA VAL A 348 20.62 2.48 3.61
C VAL A 348 20.13 1.17 4.25
N VAL A 349 19.57 1.22 5.46
CA VAL A 349 19.01 0.03 6.14
C VAL A 349 17.81 -0.52 5.36
N MET A 350 16.93 0.34 4.83
CA MET A 350 15.80 -0.07 4.00
C MET A 350 16.25 -0.78 2.72
N ALA A 351 17.29 -0.26 2.05
CA ALA A 351 17.85 -0.87 0.85
C ALA A 351 18.43 -2.27 1.14
N ALA A 352 19.13 -2.43 2.26
CA ALA A 352 19.60 -3.74 2.72
C ALA A 352 18.43 -4.69 3.05
N THR A 353 17.37 -4.19 3.70
CA THR A 353 16.18 -4.99 4.04
C THR A 353 15.42 -5.44 2.77
N MET A 354 15.34 -4.60 1.74
CA MET A 354 14.74 -4.99 0.44
C MET A 354 15.57 -6.08 -0.24
N ALA A 355 16.89 -5.94 -0.24
CA ALA A 355 17.79 -6.95 -0.78
C ALA A 355 17.66 -8.31 -0.06
N LEU A 356 17.55 -8.28 1.27
CA LEU A 356 17.25 -9.47 2.08
C LEU A 356 15.90 -10.09 1.72
N ALA A 357 14.88 -9.29 1.43
CA ALA A 357 13.57 -9.78 1.01
C ALA A 357 13.64 -10.48 -0.36
N VAL A 358 14.42 -9.95 -1.30
CA VAL A 358 14.67 -10.59 -2.60
C VAL A 358 15.41 -11.93 -2.41
N ALA A 359 16.43 -11.98 -1.55
CA ALA A 359 17.11 -13.24 -1.23
C ALA A 359 16.19 -14.27 -0.59
N LEU A 360 15.33 -13.83 0.35
CA LEU A 360 14.35 -14.68 1.02
C LEU A 360 13.35 -15.28 0.02
N SER A 361 13.00 -14.57 -1.06
CA SER A 361 12.12 -15.10 -2.11
C SER A 361 12.76 -16.24 -2.95
N ARG A 362 14.06 -16.46 -2.80
CA ARG A 362 14.82 -17.54 -3.44
C ARG A 362 15.28 -18.64 -2.46
N THR A 363 14.98 -18.45 -1.17
CA THR A 363 15.31 -19.43 -0.13
C THR A 363 14.10 -20.32 0.09
N GLU A 364 14.29 -21.61 0.09
CA GLU A 364 13.24 -22.62 0.27
C GLU A 364 12.57 -22.45 1.66
N PRO A 365 11.25 -22.29 1.71
CA PRO A 365 10.52 -22.20 2.98
C PRO A 365 10.52 -23.58 3.67
N PRO A 366 10.41 -23.63 5.01
CA PRO A 366 10.34 -24.91 5.74
C PRO A 366 9.04 -25.68 5.46
N TYR A 367 7.97 -24.98 5.04
CA TYR A 367 6.71 -25.61 4.68
C TYR A 367 6.81 -26.16 3.25
N PRO A 368 6.59 -27.47 3.00
CA PRO A 368 6.70 -28.05 1.67
C PRO A 368 5.64 -27.46 0.73
N GLU A 369 6.09 -27.05 -0.45
CA GLU A 369 5.20 -26.60 -1.53
C GLU A 369 4.43 -27.79 -2.15
N VAL A 370 5.00 -29.00 -2.05
CA VAL A 370 4.40 -30.23 -2.58
C VAL A 370 3.60 -30.92 -1.48
N ILE A 371 2.32 -31.02 -1.70
CA ILE A 371 1.38 -31.67 -0.82
C ILE A 371 1.27 -33.13 -1.26
N GLU A 372 1.78 -34.07 -0.46
CA GLU A 372 1.75 -35.51 -0.76
C GLU A 372 0.32 -36.07 -0.89
N ASP A 373 -0.67 -35.41 -0.29
CA ASP A 373 -2.08 -35.80 -0.33
C ASP A 373 -2.92 -34.77 -1.11
N ALA A 374 -2.77 -34.81 -2.44
CA ALA A 374 -3.51 -33.96 -3.38
C ALA A 374 -4.95 -34.48 -3.56
N SER A 375 -5.76 -34.51 -2.49
CA SER A 375 -7.19 -34.72 -2.65
C SER A 375 -7.79 -33.52 -3.43
N ARG A 376 -8.66 -33.81 -4.40
CA ARG A 376 -9.37 -32.76 -5.16
C ARG A 376 -10.06 -31.74 -4.26
N VAL A 377 -10.50 -32.16 -3.08
CA VAL A 377 -11.11 -31.29 -2.08
C VAL A 377 -10.10 -30.26 -1.55
N ARG A 378 -8.88 -30.68 -1.21
CA ARG A 378 -7.81 -29.78 -0.75
C ARG A 378 -7.35 -28.80 -1.86
N GLU A 379 -7.29 -29.27 -3.10
CA GLU A 379 -6.97 -28.43 -4.25
C GLU A 379 -8.01 -27.30 -4.43
N VAL A 380 -9.31 -27.65 -4.35
CA VAL A 380 -10.42 -26.67 -4.47
C VAL A 380 -10.47 -25.73 -3.26
N LEU A 381 -10.26 -26.24 -2.05
CA LEU A 381 -10.31 -25.44 -0.83
C LEU A 381 -9.08 -24.52 -0.67
N GLY A 382 -7.90 -24.96 -1.15
CA GLY A 382 -6.63 -24.29 -0.91
C GLY A 382 -6.12 -24.41 0.54
N PHE A 383 -6.67 -25.38 1.31
CA PHE A 383 -6.24 -25.70 2.68
C PHE A 383 -6.66 -27.14 3.04
N PRO A 384 -6.06 -27.75 4.10
CA PRO A 384 -6.44 -29.09 4.54
C PRO A 384 -7.92 -29.14 4.95
N PRO A 385 -8.69 -30.16 4.52
CA PRO A 385 -10.07 -30.34 4.99
C PRO A 385 -10.10 -30.42 6.53
N PRO A 386 -10.95 -29.63 7.20
CA PRO A 386 -11.09 -29.69 8.65
C PRO A 386 -11.77 -30.97 9.09
N ASP A 387 -11.64 -31.33 10.37
CA ASP A 387 -12.40 -32.39 11.02
C ASP A 387 -13.91 -32.10 11.03
N ALA A 388 -14.71 -33.07 11.43
CA ALA A 388 -16.16 -32.89 11.54
C ALA A 388 -16.53 -31.69 12.42
N PRO A 389 -17.51 -30.85 12.00
CA PRO A 389 -17.83 -29.60 12.68
C PRO A 389 -18.34 -29.84 14.09
N THR A 390 -17.70 -29.20 15.06
CA THR A 390 -18.15 -29.12 16.45
C THR A 390 -18.43 -27.66 16.80
N LEU A 391 -19.29 -27.42 17.81
CA LEU A 391 -19.57 -26.03 18.22
C LEU A 391 -18.30 -25.28 18.62
N SER A 392 -17.33 -25.94 19.26
CA SER A 392 -16.04 -25.34 19.59
C SER A 392 -15.21 -25.04 18.35
N ALA A 393 -15.20 -25.89 17.33
CA ALA A 393 -14.42 -25.74 16.12
C ALA A 393 -14.78 -24.46 15.33
N TYR A 394 -16.02 -24.01 15.35
CA TYR A 394 -16.42 -22.73 14.76
C TYR A 394 -15.68 -21.51 15.34
N PHE A 395 -15.17 -21.61 16.56
CA PHE A 395 -14.48 -20.52 17.25
C PHE A 395 -12.98 -20.76 17.40
N THR A 396 -12.52 -22.01 17.43
CA THR A 396 -11.11 -22.36 17.69
C THR A 396 -10.31 -22.65 16.44
N GLU A 397 -10.94 -23.10 15.36
CA GLU A 397 -10.27 -23.21 14.06
C GLU A 397 -9.86 -21.83 13.59
N VAL A 398 -8.66 -21.71 13.04
CA VAL A 398 -8.13 -20.44 12.54
C VAL A 398 -7.95 -20.53 11.04
N TYR A 399 -8.71 -19.72 10.31
CA TYR A 399 -8.48 -19.48 8.89
C TYR A 399 -7.65 -18.19 8.72
N PRO A 400 -6.43 -18.22 8.20
CA PRO A 400 -5.55 -17.05 8.13
C PRO A 400 -5.92 -16.12 6.97
N ASP A 401 -7.15 -15.60 6.92
CA ASP A 401 -7.55 -14.60 5.92
C ASP A 401 -6.84 -13.26 6.17
N SER A 402 -5.78 -13.03 5.42
CA SER A 402 -4.96 -11.84 5.57
C SER A 402 -5.65 -10.55 5.13
N LEU A 403 -6.56 -10.60 4.15
CA LEU A 403 -7.27 -9.41 3.66
C LEU A 403 -8.17 -8.83 4.76
N PHE A 404 -9.09 -9.64 5.27
CA PHE A 404 -10.02 -9.19 6.30
C PHE A 404 -9.31 -8.90 7.63
N ALA A 405 -8.26 -9.66 7.98
CA ALA A 405 -7.43 -9.37 9.15
C ALA A 405 -6.79 -7.98 9.09
N LEU A 406 -6.17 -7.64 7.96
CA LEU A 406 -5.51 -6.35 7.77
C LEU A 406 -6.51 -5.19 7.65
N ILE A 407 -7.67 -5.40 7.02
CA ILE A 407 -8.77 -4.42 6.98
C ILE A 407 -9.27 -4.16 8.40
N ALA A 408 -9.57 -5.21 9.19
CA ALA A 408 -10.04 -5.07 10.57
C ALA A 408 -9.03 -4.34 11.45
N LEU A 409 -7.75 -4.70 11.34
CA LEU A 409 -6.67 -4.04 12.06
C LEU A 409 -6.59 -2.55 11.69
N ALA A 410 -6.58 -2.23 10.40
CA ALA A 410 -6.53 -0.85 9.93
C ALA A 410 -7.75 -0.04 10.41
N MET A 411 -8.95 -0.59 10.27
CA MET A 411 -10.19 0.03 10.73
C MET A 411 -10.15 0.31 12.24
N THR A 412 -9.70 -0.66 13.03
CA THR A 412 -9.59 -0.54 14.49
C THR A 412 -8.57 0.53 14.89
N LEU A 413 -7.36 0.49 14.33
CA LEU A 413 -6.29 1.43 14.67
C LEU A 413 -6.62 2.86 14.23
N LEU A 414 -7.20 3.06 13.04
CA LEU A 414 -7.60 4.38 12.56
C LEU A 414 -8.72 4.97 13.44
N TYR A 415 -9.69 4.16 13.82
CA TYR A 415 -10.79 4.59 14.67
C TYR A 415 -10.30 4.97 16.07
N LEU A 416 -9.55 4.07 16.72
CA LEU A 416 -8.98 4.34 18.05
C LEU A 416 -8.02 5.53 18.04
N GLY A 417 -7.21 5.67 16.97
CA GLY A 417 -6.36 6.84 16.76
C GLY A 417 -7.15 8.15 16.67
N GLY A 418 -8.32 8.13 16.01
CA GLY A 418 -9.26 9.24 15.98
C GLY A 418 -9.81 9.59 17.36
N VAL A 419 -10.29 8.58 18.12
CA VAL A 419 -10.82 8.73 19.48
C VAL A 419 -9.75 9.29 20.43
N LEU A 420 -8.54 8.72 20.40
CA LEU A 420 -7.42 9.19 21.23
C LEU A 420 -7.07 10.64 20.92
N ARG A 421 -7.07 11.03 19.64
CA ARG A 421 -6.80 12.43 19.25
C ARG A 421 -7.85 13.40 19.76
N LEU A 422 -9.13 13.02 19.76
CA LEU A 422 -10.21 13.84 20.35
C LEU A 422 -10.02 13.95 21.86
N ARG A 423 -9.77 12.84 22.57
CA ARG A 423 -9.50 12.85 24.01
C ARG A 423 -8.32 13.75 24.40
N GLN A 424 -7.21 13.71 23.63
CA GLN A 424 -6.04 14.57 23.85
C GLN A 424 -6.34 16.06 23.68
N ARG A 425 -7.41 16.42 22.93
CA ARG A 425 -7.90 17.81 22.77
C ARG A 425 -8.95 18.21 23.80
N GLY A 426 -9.34 17.29 24.69
CA GLY A 426 -10.45 17.52 25.62
C GLY A 426 -11.85 17.36 25.00
N ASP A 427 -11.94 16.87 23.75
CA ASP A 427 -13.20 16.65 23.06
C ASP A 427 -13.88 15.36 23.54
N HIS A 428 -15.17 15.42 23.83
CA HIS A 428 -15.95 14.24 24.21
C HIS A 428 -16.35 13.42 22.98
N TRP A 429 -16.11 12.09 23.05
CA TRP A 429 -16.61 11.09 22.11
C TRP A 429 -17.41 10.02 22.83
N PRO A 430 -18.67 9.70 22.40
CA PRO A 430 -19.51 8.74 23.08
C PRO A 430 -18.90 7.33 23.10
N VAL A 431 -18.79 6.75 24.28
CA VAL A 431 -18.19 5.40 24.47
C VAL A 431 -18.98 4.33 23.71
N GLY A 432 -20.32 4.43 23.68
CA GLY A 432 -21.19 3.50 22.95
C GLY A 432 -20.84 3.38 21.46
N ARG A 433 -20.43 4.48 20.80
CA ARG A 433 -19.96 4.46 19.40
C ARG A 433 -18.68 3.67 19.25
N THR A 434 -17.76 3.82 20.20
CA THR A 434 -16.49 3.06 20.20
C THR A 434 -16.75 1.57 20.42
N ILE A 435 -17.66 1.23 21.35
CA ILE A 435 -18.04 -0.17 21.59
C ILE A 435 -18.69 -0.76 20.33
N ALA A 436 -19.63 -0.07 19.71
CA ALA A 436 -20.28 -0.55 18.48
C ALA A 436 -19.26 -0.81 17.37
N TRP A 437 -18.30 0.11 17.15
CA TRP A 437 -17.24 -0.06 16.17
C TRP A 437 -16.36 -1.27 16.46
N LEU A 438 -15.91 -1.44 17.71
CA LEU A 438 -15.07 -2.57 18.12
C LEU A 438 -15.81 -3.89 18.04
N LEU A 439 -17.09 -3.93 18.40
CA LEU A 439 -17.93 -5.12 18.20
C LEU A 439 -18.10 -5.45 16.72
N GLY A 440 -18.32 -4.44 15.86
CA GLY A 440 -18.40 -4.64 14.41
C GLY A 440 -17.12 -5.20 13.81
N THR A 441 -15.96 -4.65 14.17
CA THR A 441 -14.67 -5.18 13.71
C THR A 441 -14.35 -6.55 14.29
N ALA A 442 -14.68 -6.82 15.56
CA ALA A 442 -14.52 -8.13 16.19
C ALA A 442 -15.43 -9.20 15.55
N THR A 443 -16.69 -8.87 15.27
CA THR A 443 -17.62 -9.77 14.57
C THR A 443 -17.11 -10.07 13.15
N MET A 444 -16.60 -9.07 12.43
CA MET A 444 -15.99 -9.29 11.12
C MET A 444 -14.81 -10.26 11.22
N VAL A 445 -13.89 -10.05 12.16
CA VAL A 445 -12.76 -10.97 12.41
C VAL A 445 -13.28 -12.38 12.72
N LEU A 446 -14.28 -12.51 13.58
CA LEU A 446 -14.84 -13.81 13.95
C LEU A 446 -15.35 -14.57 12.72
N VAL A 447 -16.14 -13.94 11.84
CA VAL A 447 -16.74 -14.67 10.70
C VAL A 447 -15.81 -14.85 9.51
N THR A 448 -14.66 -14.17 9.49
CA THR A 448 -13.71 -14.26 8.37
C THR A 448 -12.40 -14.98 8.71
N LEU A 449 -12.05 -15.12 10.01
CA LEU A 449 -10.79 -15.71 10.44
C LEU A 449 -10.96 -16.94 11.34
N SER A 450 -12.18 -17.38 11.61
CA SER A 450 -12.44 -18.56 12.45
C SER A 450 -12.99 -19.73 11.64
N GLY A 451 -13.36 -20.80 12.31
CA GLY A 451 -14.02 -21.97 11.71
C GLY A 451 -15.32 -21.64 10.97
N VAL A 452 -15.94 -20.47 11.22
CA VAL A 452 -17.08 -20.02 10.41
C VAL A 452 -16.66 -19.85 8.95
N MET A 453 -15.48 -19.30 8.67
CA MET A 453 -14.93 -19.23 7.31
C MET A 453 -14.58 -20.62 6.77
N THR A 454 -13.86 -21.42 7.55
CA THR A 454 -13.42 -22.77 7.17
C THR A 454 -14.59 -23.67 6.78
N TYR A 455 -15.59 -23.77 7.66
CA TYR A 455 -16.80 -24.57 7.39
C TYR A 455 -17.76 -23.90 6.40
N GLY A 456 -17.73 -22.58 6.27
CA GLY A 456 -18.46 -21.85 5.24
C GLY A 456 -18.05 -22.21 3.81
N MET A 457 -16.78 -22.59 3.59
CA MET A 457 -16.34 -23.11 2.29
C MET A 457 -16.85 -24.52 1.97
N LEU A 458 -17.31 -25.26 2.98
CA LEU A 458 -17.76 -26.66 2.86
C LEU A 458 -19.28 -26.80 2.97
N MET A 459 -19.94 -25.94 3.74
CA MET A 459 -21.36 -26.04 4.05
C MET A 459 -22.10 -24.76 3.68
N LEU A 460 -23.04 -24.89 2.73
CA LEU A 460 -23.83 -23.74 2.25
C LEU A 460 -24.60 -23.03 3.39
N SER A 461 -25.08 -23.78 4.40
CA SER A 461 -25.77 -23.20 5.56
C SER A 461 -24.86 -22.26 6.38
N VAL A 462 -23.62 -22.67 6.64
CA VAL A 462 -22.62 -21.85 7.36
C VAL A 462 -22.19 -20.66 6.50
N HIS A 463 -21.98 -20.89 5.20
CA HIS A 463 -21.70 -19.86 4.22
C HIS A 463 -22.76 -18.75 4.22
N MET A 464 -24.03 -19.15 4.20
CA MET A 464 -25.14 -18.19 4.27
C MET A 464 -25.15 -17.40 5.58
N VAL A 465 -24.93 -18.04 6.73
CA VAL A 465 -24.81 -17.35 8.02
C VAL A 465 -23.66 -16.34 7.99
N GLN A 466 -22.49 -16.73 7.48
CA GLN A 466 -21.32 -15.87 7.35
C GLN A 466 -21.66 -14.60 6.53
N HIS A 467 -22.23 -14.78 5.34
CA HIS A 467 -22.56 -13.65 4.46
C HIS A 467 -23.69 -12.77 5.00
N MET A 468 -24.68 -13.35 5.67
CA MET A 468 -25.72 -12.56 6.34
C MET A 468 -25.14 -11.72 7.49
N VAL A 469 -24.22 -12.27 8.28
CA VAL A 469 -23.53 -11.50 9.32
C VAL A 469 -22.67 -10.38 8.70
N LEU A 470 -21.94 -10.65 7.61
CA LEU A 470 -21.16 -9.63 6.89
C LEU A 470 -22.02 -8.57 6.22
N ALA A 471 -23.22 -8.92 5.71
CA ALA A 471 -24.11 -7.98 5.05
C ALA A 471 -24.97 -7.16 6.02
N MET A 472 -25.29 -7.69 7.18
CA MET A 472 -26.25 -7.08 8.10
C MET A 472 -25.65 -6.65 9.44
N LEU A 473 -25.13 -7.59 10.24
CA LEU A 473 -24.71 -7.33 11.61
C LEU A 473 -23.44 -6.47 11.66
N VAL A 474 -22.41 -6.84 10.90
CA VAL A 474 -21.15 -6.09 10.87
C VAL A 474 -21.37 -4.64 10.40
N PRO A 475 -22.03 -4.38 9.25
CA PRO A 475 -22.28 -3.01 8.79
C PRO A 475 -23.13 -2.19 9.74
N LEU A 476 -24.16 -2.80 10.35
CA LEU A 476 -25.00 -2.15 11.36
C LEU A 476 -24.14 -1.59 12.51
N LEU A 477 -23.28 -2.43 13.08
CA LEU A 477 -22.41 -2.05 14.19
C LEU A 477 -21.38 -0.99 13.78
N LEU A 478 -20.81 -1.10 12.58
CA LEU A 478 -19.85 -0.13 12.04
C LEU A 478 -20.50 1.25 11.82
N VAL A 479 -21.71 1.30 11.27
CA VAL A 479 -22.45 2.54 11.05
C VAL A 479 -22.79 3.24 12.37
N LEU A 480 -23.16 2.47 13.41
CA LEU A 480 -23.39 3.02 14.76
C LEU A 480 -22.13 3.64 15.36
N GLY A 481 -20.93 3.22 14.91
CA GLY A 481 -19.66 3.82 15.26
C GLY A 481 -19.44 5.24 14.72
N ALA A 482 -20.20 5.70 13.71
CA ALA A 482 -20.09 7.01 13.07
C ALA A 482 -18.64 7.38 12.66
N PRO A 483 -17.95 6.58 11.85
CA PRO A 483 -16.52 6.74 11.54
C PRO A 483 -16.20 8.02 10.75
N ILE A 484 -17.09 8.45 9.86
CA ILE A 484 -16.91 9.67 9.06
C ILE A 484 -16.96 10.90 9.95
N THR A 485 -17.92 10.95 10.87
CA THR A 485 -18.02 12.03 11.87
C THR A 485 -16.78 12.07 12.77
N LEU A 486 -16.28 10.91 13.22
CA LEU A 486 -15.05 10.81 13.97
C LEU A 486 -13.88 11.38 13.18
N ALA A 487 -13.69 10.96 11.93
CA ALA A 487 -12.61 11.42 11.07
C ALA A 487 -12.66 12.94 10.86
N LEU A 488 -13.83 13.49 10.53
CA LEU A 488 -14.03 14.93 10.33
C LEU A 488 -13.80 15.77 11.59
N ARG A 489 -14.04 15.21 12.79
CA ARG A 489 -13.72 15.87 14.07
C ARG A 489 -12.26 15.72 14.45
N ALA A 490 -11.65 14.56 14.22
CA ALA A 490 -10.27 14.27 14.60
C ALA A 490 -9.24 14.98 13.70
N ILE A 491 -9.57 15.23 12.42
CA ILE A 491 -8.69 15.87 11.45
C ILE A 491 -8.92 17.39 11.50
N ALA A 492 -7.82 18.12 11.75
CA ALA A 492 -7.88 19.59 11.76
C ALA A 492 -8.20 20.16 10.35
N PRO A 493 -8.98 21.25 10.26
CA PRO A 493 -9.21 21.92 8.99
C PRO A 493 -7.92 22.49 8.41
N ALA A 494 -7.81 22.50 7.08
CA ALA A 494 -6.70 23.12 6.38
C ALA A 494 -6.79 24.66 6.45
N ARG A 495 -5.67 25.35 6.14
CA ARG A 495 -5.66 26.80 5.99
C ARG A 495 -6.54 27.22 4.82
N ARG A 496 -7.13 28.43 4.89
CA ARG A 496 -8.00 28.95 3.82
C ARG A 496 -7.33 28.85 2.46
N GLY A 497 -8.01 28.22 1.49
CA GLY A 497 -7.52 28.03 0.11
C GLY A 497 -6.67 26.77 -0.12
N GLU A 498 -6.41 25.98 0.92
CA GLU A 498 -5.66 24.72 0.81
C GLU A 498 -6.59 23.51 0.89
N LEU A 499 -6.26 22.43 0.16
CA LEU A 499 -6.96 21.15 0.21
C LEU A 499 -6.21 20.21 1.18
N GLY A 500 -6.67 20.16 2.43
CA GLY A 500 -6.21 19.21 3.42
C GLY A 500 -6.93 17.86 3.38
N PRO A 501 -6.55 16.89 4.25
CA PRO A 501 -7.23 15.59 4.31
C PRO A 501 -8.72 15.70 4.64
N ARG A 502 -9.12 16.61 5.53
CA ARG A 502 -10.52 16.85 5.91
C ARG A 502 -11.32 17.37 4.72
N GLU A 503 -10.78 18.34 3.98
CA GLU A 503 -11.42 18.94 2.80
C GLU A 503 -11.55 17.94 1.66
N ARG A 504 -10.58 17.00 1.53
CA ARG A 504 -10.67 15.88 0.57
C ARG A 504 -11.80 14.92 0.93
N ILE A 505 -11.94 14.53 2.21
CA ILE A 505 -13.05 13.70 2.68
C ILE A 505 -14.38 14.40 2.35
N LEU A 506 -14.52 15.68 2.68
CA LEU A 506 -15.72 16.45 2.37
C LEU A 506 -15.99 16.54 0.87
N SER A 507 -14.95 16.71 0.04
CA SER A 507 -15.07 16.72 -1.42
C SER A 507 -15.58 15.40 -1.98
N VAL A 508 -15.09 14.27 -1.44
CA VAL A 508 -15.57 12.93 -1.81
C VAL A 508 -17.03 12.74 -1.38
N LEU A 509 -17.36 13.08 -0.14
CA LEU A 509 -18.73 12.97 0.38
C LEU A 509 -19.76 13.78 -0.43
N HIS A 510 -19.38 14.98 -0.90
CA HIS A 510 -20.24 15.82 -1.73
C HIS A 510 -20.11 15.54 -3.24
N SER A 511 -19.37 14.51 -3.64
CA SER A 511 -19.25 14.12 -5.05
C SER A 511 -20.57 13.64 -5.63
N ARG A 512 -20.72 13.73 -6.96
CA ARG A 512 -21.88 13.18 -7.67
C ARG A 512 -21.98 11.66 -7.48
N PHE A 513 -20.86 10.98 -7.44
CA PHE A 513 -20.79 9.53 -7.25
C PHE A 513 -21.39 9.10 -5.90
N VAL A 514 -20.93 9.71 -4.77
CA VAL A 514 -21.46 9.40 -3.44
C VAL A 514 -22.94 9.78 -3.34
N ARG A 515 -23.35 10.88 -3.96
CA ARG A 515 -24.77 11.30 -3.98
C ARG A 515 -25.66 10.27 -4.69
N VAL A 516 -25.20 9.66 -5.78
CA VAL A 516 -25.93 8.58 -6.47
C VAL A 516 -25.98 7.32 -5.61
N LEU A 517 -24.83 6.89 -5.06
CA LEU A 517 -24.78 5.70 -4.20
C LEU A 517 -25.64 5.82 -2.95
N THR A 518 -25.65 7.01 -2.31
CA THR A 518 -26.46 7.26 -1.10
C THR A 518 -27.91 7.63 -1.40
N HIS A 519 -28.32 7.59 -2.67
CA HIS A 519 -29.74 7.74 -3.01
C HIS A 519 -30.53 6.55 -2.45
N PRO A 520 -31.64 6.76 -1.73
CA PRO A 520 -32.35 5.68 -1.03
C PRO A 520 -32.68 4.48 -1.90
N ILE A 521 -33.18 4.72 -3.12
CA ILE A 521 -33.53 3.65 -4.08
C ILE A 521 -32.28 2.87 -4.52
N VAL A 522 -31.17 3.58 -4.79
CA VAL A 522 -29.92 2.93 -5.24
C VAL A 522 -29.31 2.09 -4.12
N ALA A 523 -29.20 2.65 -2.91
CA ALA A 523 -28.68 1.93 -1.75
C ALA A 523 -29.55 0.70 -1.41
N PHE A 524 -30.88 0.85 -1.47
CA PHE A 524 -31.83 -0.25 -1.29
C PHE A 524 -31.66 -1.32 -2.37
N ALA A 525 -31.62 -0.93 -3.65
CA ALA A 525 -31.45 -1.85 -4.76
C ALA A 525 -30.14 -2.64 -4.65
N ILE A 526 -29.00 -1.97 -4.39
CA ILE A 526 -27.69 -2.64 -4.21
C ILE A 526 -27.78 -3.69 -3.10
N PHE A 527 -28.38 -3.34 -1.96
CA PHE A 527 -28.47 -4.21 -0.80
C PHE A 527 -29.35 -5.44 -1.06
N VAL A 528 -30.54 -5.23 -1.63
CA VAL A 528 -31.54 -6.28 -1.83
C VAL A 528 -31.15 -7.22 -2.98
N THR A 529 -30.53 -6.70 -4.05
CA THR A 529 -30.15 -7.54 -5.19
C THR A 529 -28.80 -8.25 -5.00
N ALA A 530 -28.00 -7.88 -3.98
CA ALA A 530 -26.67 -8.44 -3.77
C ALA A 530 -26.68 -9.97 -3.66
N ALA A 531 -27.51 -10.54 -2.79
CA ALA A 531 -27.59 -11.98 -2.60
C ALA A 531 -28.23 -12.70 -3.81
N PRO A 532 -29.42 -12.32 -4.33
CA PRO A 532 -29.97 -12.94 -5.53
C PRO A 532 -29.04 -12.90 -6.74
N MET A 533 -28.35 -11.78 -6.96
CA MET A 533 -27.41 -11.64 -8.07
C MET A 533 -26.27 -12.64 -7.96
N VAL A 534 -25.73 -12.86 -6.79
CA VAL A 534 -24.61 -13.79 -6.59
C VAL A 534 -25.10 -15.23 -6.67
N TYR A 535 -26.13 -15.62 -5.90
CA TYR A 535 -26.51 -17.03 -5.72
C TYR A 535 -27.32 -17.62 -6.87
N PHE A 536 -28.10 -16.80 -7.61
CA PHE A 536 -28.90 -17.27 -8.75
C PHE A 536 -28.21 -16.98 -10.11
N SER A 537 -26.90 -16.70 -10.10
CA SER A 537 -26.10 -16.54 -11.33
C SER A 537 -24.82 -17.38 -11.26
N GLY A 538 -24.09 -17.44 -12.37
CA GLY A 538 -22.77 -18.09 -12.41
C GLY A 538 -21.69 -17.43 -11.54
N LEU A 539 -22.00 -16.28 -10.91
CA LEU A 539 -21.04 -15.59 -10.02
C LEU A 539 -20.74 -16.39 -8.75
N PHE A 540 -21.72 -17.14 -8.23
CA PHE A 540 -21.50 -17.99 -7.06
C PHE A 540 -20.51 -19.12 -7.36
N ALA A 541 -20.72 -19.86 -8.47
CA ALA A 541 -19.79 -20.90 -8.90
C ALA A 541 -18.38 -20.33 -9.12
N TYR A 542 -18.28 -19.21 -9.86
CA TYR A 542 -17.02 -18.51 -10.06
C TYR A 542 -16.34 -18.09 -8.73
N ALA A 543 -17.12 -17.59 -7.77
CA ALA A 543 -16.60 -17.17 -6.47
C ALA A 543 -16.13 -18.36 -5.61
N MET A 544 -16.80 -19.51 -5.71
CA MET A 544 -16.40 -20.73 -4.99
C MET A 544 -15.15 -21.38 -5.61
N GLU A 545 -15.00 -21.34 -6.92
CA GLU A 545 -13.82 -21.85 -7.63
C GLU A 545 -12.62 -20.91 -7.51
N ASN A 546 -12.87 -19.60 -7.30
CA ASN A 546 -11.85 -18.58 -7.24
C ASN A 546 -11.86 -17.84 -5.91
N HIS A 547 -10.85 -18.03 -5.11
CA HIS A 547 -10.76 -17.39 -3.79
C HIS A 547 -10.83 -15.85 -3.85
N THR A 548 -10.21 -15.23 -4.87
CA THR A 548 -10.35 -13.78 -5.11
C THR A 548 -11.81 -13.40 -5.35
N GLY A 549 -12.56 -14.23 -6.10
CA GLY A 549 -14.00 -14.07 -6.29
C GLY A 549 -14.77 -14.11 -4.98
N HIS A 550 -14.46 -15.07 -4.10
CA HIS A 550 -15.08 -15.20 -2.78
C HIS A 550 -14.78 -13.99 -1.87
N MET A 551 -13.55 -13.50 -1.85
CA MET A 551 -13.20 -12.30 -1.08
C MET A 551 -13.90 -11.04 -1.61
N LEU A 552 -13.99 -10.87 -2.93
CA LEU A 552 -14.73 -9.75 -3.54
C LEU A 552 -16.22 -9.83 -3.23
N MET A 553 -16.78 -11.03 -3.19
CA MET A 553 -18.16 -11.28 -2.77
C MET A 553 -18.38 -10.85 -1.31
N GLY A 554 -17.52 -11.27 -0.38
CA GLY A 554 -17.58 -10.86 1.03
C GLY A 554 -17.46 -9.34 1.20
N LEU A 555 -16.55 -8.71 0.47
CA LEU A 555 -16.37 -7.26 0.47
C LEU A 555 -17.61 -6.54 -0.12
N HIS A 556 -18.20 -7.08 -1.19
CA HIS A 556 -19.44 -6.55 -1.78
C HIS A 556 -20.59 -6.57 -0.79
N PHE A 557 -20.80 -7.67 -0.07
CA PHE A 557 -21.81 -7.77 0.98
C PHE A 557 -21.58 -6.78 2.12
N LEU A 558 -20.34 -6.66 2.59
CA LEU A 558 -19.97 -5.72 3.64
C LEU A 558 -20.23 -4.26 3.22
N LEU A 559 -19.81 -3.87 2.03
CA LEU A 559 -19.97 -2.50 1.52
C LEU A 559 -21.41 -2.17 1.16
N GLY A 560 -22.16 -3.11 0.57
CA GLY A 560 -23.57 -2.96 0.26
C GLY A 560 -24.41 -2.79 1.52
N GLY A 561 -24.14 -3.60 2.53
CA GLY A 561 -24.76 -3.47 3.86
C GLY A 561 -24.42 -2.16 4.55
N TYR A 562 -23.14 -1.75 4.53
CA TYR A 562 -22.70 -0.48 5.11
C TYR A 562 -23.40 0.71 4.45
N LEU A 563 -23.48 0.71 3.12
CA LEU A 563 -24.19 1.75 2.37
C LEU A 563 -25.68 1.83 2.75
N PHE A 564 -26.36 0.69 2.80
CA PHE A 564 -27.76 0.60 3.17
C PHE A 564 -28.02 1.12 4.60
N TYR A 565 -27.29 0.61 5.59
CA TYR A 565 -27.47 1.03 6.98
C TYR A 565 -27.05 2.48 7.20
N GLU A 566 -26.06 3.00 6.48
CA GLU A 566 -25.68 4.41 6.56
C GLU A 566 -26.82 5.32 6.09
N VAL A 567 -27.56 4.92 5.05
CA VAL A 567 -28.75 5.67 4.57
C VAL A 567 -29.91 5.56 5.55
N VAL A 568 -30.13 4.38 6.14
CA VAL A 568 -31.30 4.11 6.99
C VAL A 568 -31.13 4.64 8.42
N ILE A 569 -30.02 4.30 9.09
CA ILE A 569 -29.80 4.62 10.51
C ILE A 569 -28.57 5.47 10.77
N GLY A 570 -27.65 5.60 9.80
CA GLY A 570 -26.37 6.29 9.97
C GLY A 570 -26.55 7.70 10.53
N THR A 571 -25.53 8.16 11.26
CA THR A 571 -25.46 9.51 11.83
C THR A 571 -24.44 10.39 11.15
N ASP A 572 -23.70 9.84 10.20
CA ASP A 572 -22.65 10.54 9.45
C ASP A 572 -23.25 11.53 8.42
N PRO A 573 -22.56 12.62 8.06
CA PRO A 573 -23.08 13.67 7.19
C PRO A 573 -23.19 13.22 5.74
N LEU A 574 -24.34 12.65 5.35
CA LEU A 574 -24.66 12.29 3.97
C LEU A 574 -25.31 13.44 3.19
N PRO A 575 -25.13 13.47 1.84
CA PRO A 575 -25.75 14.49 0.98
C PRO A 575 -27.27 14.52 1.01
N SER A 576 -27.91 13.36 1.18
CA SER A 576 -29.38 13.24 1.24
C SER A 576 -29.78 12.11 2.20
N ARG A 577 -30.78 12.37 3.04
CA ARG A 577 -31.38 11.36 3.92
C ARG A 577 -32.86 11.28 3.69
N PRO A 578 -33.45 10.07 3.54
CA PRO A 578 -34.89 9.93 3.43
C PRO A 578 -35.59 10.25 4.77
N ALA A 579 -36.86 10.63 4.69
CA ALA A 579 -37.69 10.82 5.87
C ALA A 579 -37.86 9.50 6.66
N TYR A 580 -38.10 9.58 7.96
CA TYR A 580 -38.23 8.41 8.84
C TYR A 580 -39.21 7.34 8.34
N PRO A 581 -40.41 7.67 7.82
CA PRO A 581 -41.33 6.64 7.29
C PRO A 581 -40.73 5.84 6.14
N ILE A 582 -40.00 6.53 5.24
CA ILE A 582 -39.33 5.87 4.09
C ILE A 582 -38.25 4.88 4.59
N ARG A 583 -37.50 5.24 5.64
CA ARG A 583 -36.49 4.37 6.23
C ARG A 583 -37.10 3.10 6.81
N ILE A 584 -38.25 3.22 7.50
CA ILE A 584 -39.00 2.08 8.05
C ILE A 584 -39.46 1.17 6.91
N VAL A 585 -40.04 1.73 5.85
CA VAL A 585 -40.47 0.98 4.67
C VAL A 585 -39.28 0.27 4.01
N MET A 586 -38.11 0.92 3.89
CA MET A 586 -36.90 0.31 3.34
C MET A 586 -36.46 -0.91 4.17
N VAL A 587 -36.48 -0.83 5.50
CA VAL A 587 -36.10 -1.97 6.37
C VAL A 587 -37.08 -3.12 6.23
N LEU A 588 -38.40 -2.83 6.28
CA LEU A 588 -39.43 -3.87 6.15
C LEU A 588 -39.40 -4.53 4.76
N ALA A 589 -39.24 -3.73 3.70
CA ALA A 589 -39.11 -4.26 2.35
C ALA A 589 -37.85 -5.11 2.20
N ALA A 590 -36.68 -4.66 2.73
CA ALA A 590 -35.46 -5.44 2.71
C ALA A 590 -35.61 -6.78 3.45
N ALA A 591 -36.25 -6.78 4.63
CA ALA A 591 -36.53 -8.00 5.36
C ALA A 591 -37.43 -8.96 4.56
N GLY A 592 -38.48 -8.46 3.90
CA GLY A 592 -39.32 -9.23 3.00
C GLY A 592 -38.54 -9.87 1.83
N PHE A 593 -37.69 -9.09 1.15
CA PHE A 593 -36.85 -9.60 0.07
C PHE A 593 -35.89 -10.70 0.54
N HIS A 594 -35.25 -10.52 1.70
CA HIS A 594 -34.37 -11.55 2.25
C HIS A 594 -35.12 -12.82 2.65
N ALA A 595 -36.35 -12.70 3.14
CA ALA A 595 -37.20 -13.85 3.43
C ALA A 595 -37.55 -14.62 2.14
N PHE A 596 -37.97 -13.93 1.07
CA PHE A 596 -38.23 -14.55 -0.24
C PHE A 596 -36.98 -15.19 -0.81
N PHE A 597 -35.82 -14.52 -0.72
CA PHE A 597 -34.57 -15.10 -1.16
C PHE A 597 -34.22 -16.40 -0.40
N ALA A 598 -34.41 -16.41 0.93
CA ALA A 598 -34.16 -17.59 1.74
C ALA A 598 -35.06 -18.76 1.34
N VAL A 599 -36.36 -18.53 1.07
CA VAL A 599 -37.29 -19.56 0.58
C VAL A 599 -36.85 -20.05 -0.81
N GLY A 600 -36.52 -19.16 -1.74
CA GLY A 600 -36.08 -19.56 -3.08
C GLY A 600 -34.72 -20.29 -3.10
N LEU A 601 -33.93 -20.22 -2.03
CA LEU A 601 -32.68 -20.97 -1.90
C LEU A 601 -32.90 -22.36 -1.34
N MET A 602 -34.03 -22.59 -0.62
CA MET A 602 -34.39 -23.91 -0.03
C MET A 602 -35.13 -24.81 -1.02
N GLU A 603 -35.74 -24.26 -2.08
CA GLU A 603 -36.36 -24.99 -3.17
C GLU A 603 -35.39 -25.35 -4.30
#